data_be499fd43def20161e82285dd28029d4
#
_entry.id   be499fd43def20161e82285dd28029d4
#
_cell.length_a   1.000
_cell.length_b   1.000
_cell.length_c   1.000
_cell.angle_alpha   90.00
_cell.angle_beta   90.00
_cell.angle_gamma   90.00
#
_symmetry.space_group_name_H-M   'P 1'
#
loop_
_entity.id
_entity.type
_entity.pdbx_description
1 polymer ?
#
loop_
_entity_poly.entity_id
_entity_poly.type
_entity_poly.pdbx_seq_one_letter_code
_entity_poly.pdbx_strand_id
1 'polypeptide(L)'
;NISSVNDGIRKQSVTEVKKSVELAYQLGLDEVTVHPGHCTISGIGVSYGAYLKESLREILEYAQKWKIDVSLEIMEKIPREFVTTMDAMKEVCGDMFDQFVYTLDVAHCDSEEEILSILQNYRPQISKIHISNRKGSRFHTPLNEGDYDMKKLLPKLAHYNLPMVIEGL
;
A
#
# COMPACT_ATOMS: atom_id res chain seq x y z
N ASN A 1 8.08 11.24 -0.86
CA ASN A 1 7.44 10.91 0.41
C ASN A 1 6.23 11.83 0.65
N ILE A 2 5.02 11.33 0.37
CA ILE A 2 3.75 12.08 0.47
C ILE A 2 3.31 12.37 1.92
N SER A 3 3.99 11.82 2.92
CA SER A 3 3.78 12.11 4.35
C SER A 3 4.88 13.02 4.93
N SER A 4 5.79 13.55 4.09
CA SER A 4 6.91 14.36 4.55
C SER A 4 6.47 15.60 5.32
N VAL A 5 7.15 15.87 6.45
CA VAL A 5 6.99 17.12 7.20
C VAL A 5 7.55 18.33 6.44
N ASN A 6 8.45 18.09 5.50
CA ASN A 6 8.95 19.13 4.59
C ASN A 6 7.93 19.35 3.48
N ASP A 7 7.34 20.53 3.47
CA ASP A 7 6.27 20.91 2.55
C ASP A 7 6.69 20.81 1.07
N GLY A 8 7.91 21.24 0.76
CA GLY A 8 8.45 21.18 -0.61
C GLY A 8 8.58 19.74 -1.11
N ILE A 9 9.12 18.83 -0.27
CA ILE A 9 9.23 17.41 -0.59
C ILE A 9 7.84 16.79 -0.73
N ARG A 10 6.92 17.09 0.19
CA ARG A 10 5.57 16.55 0.16
C ARG A 10 4.81 16.95 -1.09
N LYS A 11 4.78 18.25 -1.42
CA LYS A 11 4.12 18.79 -2.63
C LYS A 11 4.71 18.23 -3.91
N GLN A 12 6.04 18.13 -4.00
CA GLN A 12 6.68 17.51 -5.15
C GLN A 12 6.30 16.03 -5.27
N SER A 13 6.26 15.30 -4.16
CA SER A 13 5.86 13.89 -4.18
C SER A 13 4.42 13.70 -4.62
N VAL A 14 3.50 14.54 -4.17
CA VAL A 14 2.10 14.54 -4.64
C VAL A 14 2.03 14.84 -6.15
N THR A 15 2.84 15.78 -6.63
CA THR A 15 2.93 16.11 -8.06
C THR A 15 3.39 14.90 -8.88
N GLU A 16 4.38 14.13 -8.39
CA GLU A 16 4.84 12.93 -9.10
C GLU A 16 3.76 11.83 -9.12
N VAL A 17 3.02 11.65 -8.02
CA VAL A 17 1.88 10.71 -8.03
C VAL A 17 0.81 11.13 -9.04
N LYS A 18 0.50 12.42 -9.15
CA LYS A 18 -0.43 12.93 -10.17
C LYS A 18 0.03 12.65 -11.59
N LYS A 19 1.33 12.78 -11.87
CA LYS A 19 1.90 12.40 -13.18
C LYS A 19 1.75 10.90 -13.43
N SER A 20 1.91 10.07 -12.40
CA SER A 20 1.69 8.63 -12.52
C SER A 20 0.22 8.30 -12.84
N VAL A 21 -0.72 9.05 -12.28
CA VAL A 21 -2.16 8.94 -12.62
C VAL A 21 -2.41 9.28 -14.09
N GLU A 22 -1.83 10.38 -14.59
CA GLU A 22 -1.93 10.76 -16.00
C GLU A 22 -1.32 9.71 -16.94
N LEU A 23 -0.16 9.17 -16.55
CA LEU A 23 0.51 8.12 -17.32
C LEU A 23 -0.32 6.83 -17.34
N ALA A 24 -0.88 6.43 -16.20
CA ALA A 24 -1.78 5.28 -16.13
C ALA A 24 -2.97 5.44 -17.11
N TYR A 25 -3.61 6.60 -17.09
CA TYR A 25 -4.69 6.91 -18.03
C TYR A 25 -4.25 6.81 -19.50
N GLN A 26 -3.07 7.39 -19.85
CA GLN A 26 -2.53 7.34 -21.20
C GLN A 26 -2.21 5.92 -21.67
N LEU A 27 -1.82 5.05 -20.75
CA LEU A 27 -1.53 3.63 -21.00
C LEU A 27 -2.78 2.74 -21.00
N GLY A 28 -3.96 3.30 -20.73
CA GLY A 28 -5.20 2.54 -20.62
C GLY A 28 -5.28 1.64 -19.38
N LEU A 29 -4.55 2.01 -18.32
CA LEU A 29 -4.63 1.38 -17.01
C LEU A 29 -5.72 2.06 -16.17
N ASP A 30 -6.23 1.35 -15.19
CA ASP A 30 -7.32 1.80 -14.32
C ASP A 30 -6.88 2.11 -12.88
N GLU A 31 -5.62 1.82 -12.52
CA GLU A 31 -5.14 1.93 -11.14
C GLU A 31 -3.66 2.33 -11.05
N VAL A 32 -3.32 3.05 -9.98
CA VAL A 32 -1.94 3.30 -9.54
C VAL A 32 -1.75 2.87 -8.10
N THR A 33 -0.63 2.19 -7.78
CA THR A 33 -0.26 1.85 -6.40
C THR A 33 0.60 2.96 -5.80
N VAL A 34 0.28 3.34 -4.57
CA VAL A 34 0.94 4.42 -3.84
C VAL A 34 1.32 3.96 -2.44
N HIS A 35 2.58 4.11 -2.06
CA HIS A 35 3.02 3.93 -0.68
C HIS A 35 2.58 5.13 0.18
N PRO A 36 2.11 4.91 1.42
CA PRO A 36 1.68 5.98 2.31
C PRO A 36 2.79 6.97 2.71
N GLY A 37 4.03 6.63 2.40
CA GLY A 37 5.20 7.34 2.88
C GLY A 37 5.64 6.84 4.24
N HIS A 38 6.68 7.46 4.80
CA HIS A 38 7.32 6.99 6.03
C HIS A 38 7.80 8.15 6.92
N CYS A 39 8.03 7.85 8.19
CA CYS A 39 8.60 8.77 9.16
C CYS A 39 10.07 9.06 8.82
N THR A 40 10.43 10.33 8.70
CA THR A 40 11.82 10.76 8.43
C THR A 40 12.53 11.29 9.67
N ILE A 41 11.78 11.63 10.72
CA ILE A 41 12.29 12.16 11.99
C ILE A 41 11.61 11.38 13.11
N SER A 42 12.40 10.78 14.01
CA SER A 42 11.90 10.10 15.20
C SER A 42 11.81 11.03 16.39
N GLY A 43 10.87 10.79 17.30
CA GLY A 43 10.80 11.44 18.63
C GLY A 43 10.23 12.87 18.67
N ILE A 44 9.81 13.43 17.57
CA ILE A 44 9.03 14.67 17.55
C ILE A 44 7.57 14.27 17.39
N GLY A 45 6.68 14.84 18.22
CA GLY A 45 5.23 14.59 18.18
C GLY A 45 4.57 15.10 16.88
N VAL A 46 5.13 14.69 15.74
CA VAL A 46 4.68 15.06 14.41
C VAL A 46 3.62 14.07 13.97
N SER A 47 2.46 14.58 13.63
CA SER A 47 1.39 13.79 13.05
C SER A 47 1.64 13.54 11.56
N TYR A 48 2.48 12.56 11.20
CA TYR A 48 2.66 12.12 9.81
C TYR A 48 1.33 11.73 9.16
N GLY A 49 0.41 11.16 9.94
CA GLY A 49 -0.95 10.83 9.48
C GLY A 49 -1.73 12.03 8.99
N ALA A 50 -1.60 13.20 9.63
CA ALA A 50 -2.28 14.42 9.17
C ALA A 50 -1.75 14.91 7.82
N TYR A 51 -0.43 14.92 7.63
CA TYR A 51 0.20 15.26 6.35
C TYR A 51 -0.14 14.26 5.25
N LEU A 52 -0.17 12.96 5.60
CA LEU A 52 -0.59 11.92 4.67
C LEU A 52 -2.04 12.13 4.26
N LYS A 53 -2.95 12.36 5.20
CA LYS A 53 -4.38 12.58 4.93
C LYS A 53 -4.61 13.76 3.97
N GLU A 54 -3.88 14.86 4.17
CA GLU A 54 -3.93 16.02 3.26
C GLU A 54 -3.49 15.64 1.85
N SER A 55 -2.34 14.96 1.72
CA SER A 55 -1.81 14.52 0.43
C SER A 55 -2.73 13.52 -0.28
N LEU A 56 -3.30 12.57 0.48
CA LEU A 56 -4.22 11.57 -0.07
C LEU A 56 -5.50 12.22 -0.61
N ARG A 57 -6.04 13.23 0.07
CA ARG A 57 -7.22 13.97 -0.44
C ARG A 57 -6.91 14.63 -1.78
N GLU A 58 -5.78 15.30 -1.88
CA GLU A 58 -5.37 15.96 -3.13
C GLU A 58 -5.12 14.97 -4.27
N ILE A 59 -4.51 13.82 -3.97
CA ILE A 59 -4.28 12.74 -4.94
C ILE A 59 -5.61 12.13 -5.39
N LEU A 60 -6.50 11.82 -4.46
CA LEU A 60 -7.80 11.20 -4.74
C LEU A 60 -8.67 12.10 -5.63
N GLU A 61 -8.81 13.39 -5.24
CA GLU A 61 -9.56 14.37 -6.04
C GLU A 61 -9.00 14.53 -7.47
N TYR A 62 -7.69 14.36 -7.61
CA TYR A 62 -7.04 14.41 -8.92
C TYR A 62 -7.30 13.12 -9.72
N ALA A 63 -7.11 11.96 -9.12
CA ALA A 63 -7.28 10.66 -9.77
C ALA A 63 -8.72 10.42 -10.24
N GLN A 64 -9.71 10.88 -9.46
CA GLN A 64 -11.12 10.80 -9.83
C GLN A 64 -11.45 11.51 -11.15
N LYS A 65 -10.76 12.61 -11.48
CA LYS A 65 -10.95 13.33 -12.78
C LYS A 65 -10.52 12.48 -13.97
N TRP A 66 -9.54 11.60 -13.75
CA TRP A 66 -9.02 10.68 -14.75
C TRP A 66 -9.67 9.30 -14.71
N LYS A 67 -10.55 9.06 -13.73
CA LYS A 67 -11.17 7.75 -13.46
C LYS A 67 -10.12 6.65 -13.23
N ILE A 68 -9.08 7.01 -12.51
CA ILE A 68 -8.01 6.11 -12.08
C ILE A 68 -8.18 5.84 -10.58
N ASP A 69 -8.20 4.58 -10.21
CA ASP A 69 -8.23 4.18 -8.81
C ASP A 69 -6.84 4.37 -8.17
N VAL A 70 -6.84 4.77 -6.91
CA VAL A 70 -5.62 4.87 -6.11
C VAL A 70 -5.59 3.70 -5.14
N SER A 71 -4.62 2.82 -5.31
CA SER A 71 -4.39 1.69 -4.42
C SER A 71 -3.32 2.04 -3.39
N LEU A 72 -3.69 2.02 -2.12
CA LEU A 72 -2.74 2.26 -1.03
C LEU A 72 -2.16 0.93 -0.55
N GLU A 73 -0.86 0.85 -0.46
CA GLU A 73 -0.18 -0.35 0.00
C GLU A 73 -0.04 -0.38 1.51
N ILE A 74 -0.26 -1.55 2.10
CA ILE A 74 -0.02 -1.80 3.53
C ILE A 74 1.46 -2.10 3.69
N MET A 75 2.17 -1.26 4.46
CA MET A 75 3.62 -1.31 4.58
C MET A 75 4.11 -2.36 5.58
N GLU A 76 5.38 -2.71 5.47
CA GLU A 76 6.07 -3.59 6.39
C GLU A 76 6.18 -3.02 7.81
N LYS A 77 6.17 -3.87 8.85
CA LYS A 77 6.23 -3.45 10.26
C LYS A 77 7.66 -3.14 10.69
N ILE A 78 8.20 -2.03 10.20
CA ILE A 78 9.51 -1.50 10.59
C ILE A 78 9.38 -0.09 11.21
N PRO A 79 10.35 0.37 12.02
CA PRO A 79 10.19 1.59 12.84
C PRO A 79 9.87 2.87 12.09
N ARG A 80 10.19 2.97 10.80
CA ARG A 80 9.90 4.16 10.01
C ARG A 80 8.52 4.14 9.36
N GLU A 81 7.91 2.97 9.22
CA GLU A 81 6.58 2.82 8.64
C GLU A 81 5.51 3.00 9.72
N PHE A 82 4.44 3.70 9.41
CA PHE A 82 3.35 3.99 10.37
C PHE A 82 1.98 3.53 9.87
N VAL A 83 1.86 3.15 8.60
CA VAL A 83 0.64 2.57 8.02
C VAL A 83 0.91 1.11 7.69
N THR A 84 0.96 0.29 8.74
CA THR A 84 1.38 -1.13 8.65
C THR A 84 0.23 -2.11 8.90
N THR A 85 -0.98 -1.60 9.08
CA THR A 85 -2.19 -2.41 9.28
C THR A 85 -3.39 -1.74 8.61
N MET A 86 -4.45 -2.50 8.34
CA MET A 86 -5.70 -1.96 7.82
C MET A 86 -6.36 -0.97 8.81
N ASP A 87 -6.19 -1.17 10.11
CA ASP A 87 -6.72 -0.24 11.13
C ASP A 87 -5.98 1.10 11.08
N ALA A 88 -4.64 1.10 10.98
CA ALA A 88 -3.86 2.32 10.80
C ALA A 88 -4.22 3.02 9.47
N MET A 89 -4.43 2.26 8.40
CA MET A 89 -4.89 2.78 7.12
C MET A 89 -6.26 3.45 7.25
N LYS A 90 -7.20 2.81 7.94
CA LYS A 90 -8.53 3.34 8.19
C LYS A 90 -8.50 4.61 9.03
N GLU A 91 -7.65 4.66 10.06
CA GLU A 91 -7.45 5.86 10.89
C GLU A 91 -6.95 7.05 10.05
N VAL A 92 -5.94 6.83 9.21
CA VAL A 92 -5.36 7.89 8.37
C VAL A 92 -6.33 8.34 7.28
N CYS A 93 -6.94 7.42 6.56
CA CYS A 93 -7.87 7.77 5.48
C CYS A 93 -9.16 8.40 6.02
N GLY A 94 -9.64 7.94 7.17
CA GLY A 94 -10.88 8.43 7.79
C GLY A 94 -12.07 8.29 6.84
N ASP A 95 -12.72 9.40 6.54
CA ASP A 95 -13.89 9.52 5.66
C ASP A 95 -13.61 9.16 4.18
N MET A 96 -12.35 9.08 3.79
CA MET A 96 -11.93 8.68 2.43
C MET A 96 -11.65 7.18 2.31
N PHE A 97 -11.69 6.40 3.40
CA PHE A 97 -11.27 5.00 3.40
C PHE A 97 -11.92 4.16 2.30
N ASP A 98 -13.23 4.29 2.12
CA ASP A 98 -13.99 3.53 1.13
C ASP A 98 -13.87 4.08 -0.31
N GLN A 99 -13.09 5.13 -0.52
CA GLN A 99 -12.83 5.72 -1.83
C GLN A 99 -11.50 5.26 -2.42
N PHE A 100 -10.67 4.58 -1.64
CA PHE A 100 -9.44 3.92 -2.07
C PHE A 100 -9.67 2.44 -2.28
N VAL A 101 -8.83 1.85 -3.08
CA VAL A 101 -8.56 0.42 -3.07
C VAL A 101 -7.21 0.16 -2.42
N TYR A 102 -6.91 -1.09 -2.08
CA TYR A 102 -5.71 -1.40 -1.30
C TYR A 102 -4.92 -2.52 -1.95
N THR A 103 -3.60 -2.41 -1.86
CA THR A 103 -2.64 -3.44 -2.22
C THR A 103 -2.20 -4.18 -0.96
N LEU A 104 -2.38 -5.49 -0.96
CA LEU A 104 -1.85 -6.37 0.08
C LEU A 104 -0.52 -6.95 -0.38
N ASP A 105 0.58 -6.61 0.29
CA ASP A 105 1.85 -7.30 0.09
C ASP A 105 2.02 -8.44 1.10
N VAL A 106 2.26 -9.63 0.57
CA VAL A 106 2.42 -10.85 1.37
C VAL A 106 3.64 -10.77 2.28
N ALA A 107 4.74 -10.20 1.79
CA ALA A 107 5.97 -10.09 2.59
C ALA A 107 5.87 -9.09 3.75
N HIS A 108 4.91 -8.16 3.70
CA HIS A 108 4.69 -7.17 4.76
C HIS A 108 3.89 -7.73 5.96
N CYS A 109 3.24 -8.87 5.79
CA CYS A 109 2.50 -9.54 6.86
C CYS A 109 3.42 -10.40 7.74
N ASP A 110 3.05 -10.59 9.00
CA ASP A 110 3.85 -11.38 9.94
C ASP A 110 3.53 -12.89 9.88
N SER A 111 2.37 -13.26 9.32
CA SER A 111 1.96 -14.66 9.21
C SER A 111 0.96 -14.90 8.07
N GLU A 112 0.81 -16.19 7.67
CA GLU A 112 -0.24 -16.60 6.73
C GLU A 112 -1.65 -16.28 7.26
N GLU A 113 -1.85 -16.39 8.58
CA GLU A 113 -3.14 -16.09 9.23
C GLU A 113 -3.49 -14.61 9.07
N GLU A 114 -2.52 -13.71 9.19
CA GLU A 114 -2.71 -12.27 8.98
C GLU A 114 -3.11 -11.99 7.53
N ILE A 115 -2.38 -12.56 6.55
CA ILE A 115 -2.69 -12.42 5.12
C ILE A 115 -4.14 -12.84 4.84
N LEU A 116 -4.51 -14.03 5.28
CA LEU A 116 -5.85 -14.59 5.04
C LEU A 116 -6.93 -13.80 5.79
N SER A 117 -6.64 -13.31 6.99
CA SER A 117 -7.56 -12.46 7.75
C SER A 117 -7.83 -11.13 7.05
N ILE A 118 -6.80 -10.48 6.51
CA ILE A 118 -6.97 -9.25 5.73
C ILE A 118 -7.84 -9.53 4.50
N LEU A 119 -7.53 -10.57 3.74
CA LEU A 119 -8.31 -10.93 2.56
C LEU A 119 -9.76 -11.30 2.90
N GLN A 120 -10.00 -12.00 4.01
CA GLN A 120 -11.35 -12.37 4.43
C GLN A 120 -12.19 -11.15 4.84
N ASN A 121 -11.59 -10.20 5.55
CA ASN A 121 -12.30 -9.06 6.11
C ASN A 121 -12.44 -7.87 5.15
N TYR A 122 -11.46 -7.70 4.23
CA TYR A 122 -11.35 -6.53 3.37
C TYR A 122 -11.34 -6.87 1.88
N ARG A 123 -11.78 -8.08 1.49
CA ARG A 123 -11.76 -8.53 0.08
C ARG A 123 -12.35 -7.51 -0.91
N PRO A 124 -13.47 -6.83 -0.62
CA PRO A 124 -14.04 -5.87 -1.55
C PRO A 124 -13.15 -4.66 -1.81
N GLN A 125 -12.30 -4.29 -0.86
CA GLN A 125 -11.37 -3.16 -0.97
C GLN A 125 -9.99 -3.53 -1.50
N ILE A 126 -9.59 -4.82 -1.44
CA ILE A 126 -8.29 -5.25 -1.96
C ILE A 126 -8.37 -5.40 -3.48
N SER A 127 -7.58 -4.61 -4.22
CA SER A 127 -7.54 -4.65 -5.68
C SER A 127 -6.53 -5.66 -6.21
N LYS A 128 -5.40 -5.84 -5.53
CA LYS A 128 -4.32 -6.75 -5.92
C LYS A 128 -3.51 -7.25 -4.75
N ILE A 129 -2.72 -8.28 -5.02
CA ILE A 129 -1.78 -8.86 -4.06
C ILE A 129 -0.38 -8.76 -4.65
N HIS A 130 0.55 -8.14 -3.94
CA HIS A 130 1.98 -8.23 -4.21
C HIS A 130 2.54 -9.52 -3.59
N ILE A 131 3.31 -10.26 -4.36
CA ILE A 131 3.79 -11.59 -3.98
C ILE A 131 5.31 -11.59 -3.98
N SER A 132 5.87 -11.74 -2.81
CA SER A 132 7.24 -12.13 -2.54
C SER A 132 7.27 -12.91 -1.25
N ASN A 133 8.41 -13.48 -0.87
CA ASN A 133 8.55 -14.12 0.43
C ASN A 133 9.25 -13.18 1.40
N ARG A 134 9.33 -13.55 2.66
CA ARG A 134 10.13 -12.87 3.69
C ARG A 134 10.92 -13.91 4.48
N LYS A 135 12.04 -13.49 5.06
CA LYS A 135 12.81 -14.32 6.00
C LYS A 135 13.20 -13.49 7.21
N GLY A 136 12.48 -13.68 8.30
CA GLY A 136 12.57 -12.82 9.49
C GLY A 136 12.29 -11.36 9.13
N SER A 137 13.28 -10.49 9.31
CA SER A 137 13.19 -9.04 8.99
C SER A 137 13.62 -8.69 7.55
N ARG A 138 13.96 -9.68 6.73
CA ARG A 138 14.29 -9.47 5.32
C ARG A 138 13.04 -9.66 4.49
N PHE A 139 12.53 -8.58 3.95
CA PHE A 139 11.37 -8.55 3.05
C PHE A 139 11.78 -8.79 1.59
N HIS A 140 10.82 -9.16 0.76
CA HIS A 140 10.95 -9.36 -0.69
C HIS A 140 12.03 -10.35 -1.08
N THR A 141 12.09 -11.49 -0.38
CA THR A 141 12.94 -12.60 -0.77
C THR A 141 12.30 -13.41 -1.90
N PRO A 142 13.09 -14.18 -2.67
CA PRO A 142 12.54 -15.08 -3.68
C PRO A 142 11.45 -16.00 -3.11
N LEU A 143 10.48 -16.38 -3.94
CA LEU A 143 9.32 -17.17 -3.50
C LEU A 143 9.69 -18.51 -2.83
N ASN A 144 10.82 -19.09 -3.22
CA ASN A 144 11.32 -20.34 -2.65
C ASN A 144 12.27 -20.15 -1.46
N GLU A 145 12.53 -18.90 -1.02
CA GLU A 145 13.49 -18.55 0.02
C GLU A 145 12.86 -17.68 1.10
N GLY A 146 12.13 -18.28 2.03
CA GLY A 146 11.51 -17.51 3.10
C GLY A 146 10.75 -18.34 4.10
N ASP A 147 10.00 -17.64 4.94
CA ASP A 147 9.26 -18.22 6.05
C ASP A 147 7.91 -18.78 5.61
N TYR A 148 7.37 -18.33 4.47
CA TYR A 148 6.13 -18.83 3.92
C TYR A 148 6.35 -20.04 3.00
N ASP A 149 5.54 -21.08 3.19
CA ASP A 149 5.42 -22.17 2.22
C ASP A 149 4.54 -21.72 1.04
N MET A 150 5.17 -21.07 0.06
CA MET A 150 4.46 -20.49 -1.09
C MET A 150 3.71 -21.54 -1.91
N LYS A 151 4.11 -22.82 -1.89
CA LYS A 151 3.38 -23.89 -2.55
C LYS A 151 2.01 -24.13 -1.94
N LYS A 152 1.87 -23.87 -0.62
CA LYS A 152 0.59 -23.97 0.09
C LYS A 152 -0.17 -22.63 0.10
N LEU A 153 0.54 -21.51 0.17
CA LEU A 153 -0.06 -20.20 0.26
C LEU A 153 -0.67 -19.75 -1.08
N LEU A 154 0.04 -19.88 -2.18
CA LEU A 154 -0.43 -19.42 -3.49
C LEU A 154 -1.80 -19.98 -3.91
N PRO A 155 -2.10 -21.28 -3.74
CA PRO A 155 -3.46 -21.79 -4.02
C PRO A 155 -4.54 -21.14 -3.15
N LYS A 156 -4.23 -20.80 -1.89
CA LYS A 156 -5.18 -20.10 -1.00
C LYS A 156 -5.44 -18.68 -1.49
N LEU A 157 -4.38 -17.96 -1.91
CA LEU A 157 -4.50 -16.61 -2.46
C LEU A 157 -5.29 -16.61 -3.78
N ALA A 158 -5.04 -17.58 -4.67
CA ALA A 158 -5.73 -17.71 -5.95
C ALA A 158 -7.25 -17.85 -5.78
N HIS A 159 -7.71 -18.41 -4.66
CA HIS A 159 -9.15 -18.54 -4.37
C HIS A 159 -9.88 -17.19 -4.28
N TYR A 160 -9.17 -16.12 -3.96
CA TYR A 160 -9.74 -14.76 -3.88
C TYR A 160 -9.94 -14.11 -5.24
N ASN A 161 -9.39 -14.68 -6.31
CA ASN A 161 -9.49 -14.17 -7.68
C ASN A 161 -9.09 -12.69 -7.79
N LEU A 162 -7.91 -12.38 -7.28
CA LEU A 162 -7.26 -11.06 -7.37
C LEU A 162 -6.04 -11.13 -8.28
N PRO A 163 -5.70 -10.06 -9.00
CA PRO A 163 -4.40 -9.94 -9.65
C PRO A 163 -3.27 -10.16 -8.67
N MET A 164 -2.28 -10.95 -9.06
CA MET A 164 -1.09 -11.22 -8.27
C MET A 164 0.14 -10.71 -9.03
N VAL A 165 0.90 -9.83 -8.40
CA VAL A 165 2.09 -9.20 -8.97
C VAL A 165 3.31 -9.66 -8.19
N ILE A 166 4.30 -10.22 -8.88
CA ILE A 166 5.56 -10.60 -8.21
C ILE A 166 6.36 -9.33 -7.94
N GLU A 167 6.65 -9.10 -6.66
CA GLU A 167 7.49 -8.01 -6.20
C GLU A 167 8.69 -8.61 -5.47
N GLY A 168 9.81 -8.67 -6.14
CA GLY A 168 11.02 -9.24 -5.59
C GLY A 168 12.16 -9.11 -6.58
N LEU A 169 13.36 -9.06 -6.04
CA LEU A 169 14.62 -9.03 -6.81
C LEU A 169 15.22 -10.42 -6.91
#